data_854a31e102b3df04a7f7d59ab2869a3f
#
_entry.id   854a31e102b3df04a7f7d59ab2869a3f
#
_cell.length_a   1.000
_cell.length_b   1.000
_cell.length_c   1.000
_cell.angle_alpha   90.00
_cell.angle_beta   90.00
_cell.angle_gamma   90.00
#
_symmetry.space_group_name_H-M   'P 1'
#
loop_
_entity.id
_entity.type
_entity.pdbx_description
1 polymer ?
#
loop_
_entity_poly.entity_id
_entity_poly.type
_entity_poly.pdbx_seq_one_letter_code
_entity_poly.pdbx_strand_id
1 'polypeptide(L)'
;AGIAYVYHREEMETEIHTFTNLTEEAFALLVEDDDVEVIEHEARMTISMDEMGMEVELPIHSVKISRTEMKGELRMESVPPEEFFVNRDCRSFDDAYVVAHRTDMRVGDLVEMGFDFDVISNLTPIDGTNDMTGAEVLERQGYEEDLSDEDELDPSMKLVGITEAYMRMDIDGTGVPVLYKFLCGGTAYELLDYMPCDEIPFAKFEVDPEPHSWYGHSVSELIENDQDAATSILRGILDNVAMTNNPRIGIVDGAVNIDDVLNNEIGALVRMRIGRAHV
;
A
#
# COMPACT_ATOMS: atom_id res chain seq x y z
N ALA A 1 4.68 -13.86 5.49
CA ALA A 1 3.37 -13.41 5.96
C ALA A 1 3.15 -11.96 5.57
N GLY A 2 1.93 -11.62 5.15
CA GLY A 2 1.50 -10.24 4.90
C GLY A 2 0.60 -9.77 6.05
N ILE A 3 0.65 -8.48 6.33
CA ILE A 3 -0.22 -7.85 7.32
C ILE A 3 -1.02 -6.79 6.62
N ALA A 4 -2.31 -6.73 6.88
CA ALA A 4 -3.19 -5.68 6.39
C ALA A 4 -3.86 -4.96 7.56
N TYR A 5 -3.94 -3.65 7.46
CA TYR A 5 -4.73 -2.80 8.32
C TYR A 5 -6.14 -2.68 7.72
N VAL A 6 -7.15 -2.94 8.52
CA VAL A 6 -8.56 -2.95 8.10
C VAL A 6 -9.28 -1.87 8.89
N TYR A 7 -9.85 -0.90 8.20
CA TYR A 7 -10.56 0.19 8.85
C TYR A 7 -11.82 0.60 8.09
N HIS A 8 -12.74 1.18 8.82
CA HIS A 8 -13.95 1.76 8.26
C HIS A 8 -13.74 3.25 8.06
N ARG A 9 -13.95 3.73 6.84
CA ARG A 9 -13.90 5.15 6.50
C ARG A 9 -15.29 5.61 6.12
N GLU A 10 -15.72 6.69 6.75
CA GLU A 10 -16.95 7.38 6.40
C GLU A 10 -16.61 8.60 5.56
N GLU A 11 -17.14 8.66 4.37
CA GLU A 11 -16.99 9.80 3.48
C GLU A 11 -18.37 10.37 3.15
N MET A 12 -18.48 11.71 3.17
CA MET A 12 -19.66 12.39 2.66
C MET A 12 -19.61 12.37 1.13
N GLU A 13 -20.53 11.63 0.51
CA GLU A 13 -20.67 11.60 -0.94
C GLU A 13 -21.85 12.45 -1.36
N THR A 14 -21.61 13.41 -2.25
CA THR A 14 -22.64 14.29 -2.78
C THR A 14 -23.02 13.82 -4.18
N GLU A 15 -24.21 13.30 -4.33
CA GLU A 15 -24.76 12.87 -5.63
C GLU A 15 -25.75 13.90 -6.15
N ILE A 16 -25.69 14.18 -7.45
CA ILE A 16 -26.61 15.09 -8.14
C ILE A 16 -27.65 14.27 -8.88
N HIS A 17 -28.91 14.43 -8.49
CA HIS A 17 -30.04 13.78 -9.15
C HIS A 17 -30.92 14.79 -9.84
N THR A 18 -31.41 14.43 -11.03
CA THR A 18 -32.35 15.26 -11.78
C THR A 18 -33.67 14.51 -11.93
N PHE A 19 -34.73 15.08 -11.38
CA PHE A 19 -36.07 14.58 -11.48
C PHE A 19 -36.89 15.46 -12.40
N THR A 20 -37.68 14.84 -13.27
CA THR A 20 -38.57 15.53 -14.21
C THR A 20 -39.99 15.03 -14.04
N ASN A 21 -40.96 15.92 -14.21
CA ASN A 21 -42.39 15.60 -14.12
C ASN A 21 -42.84 15.15 -12.72
N LEU A 22 -42.29 15.74 -11.67
CA LEU A 22 -42.78 15.50 -10.30
C LEU A 22 -44.12 16.22 -10.04
N THR A 23 -45.00 15.54 -9.34
CA THR A 23 -46.21 16.18 -8.79
C THR A 23 -45.82 17.06 -7.59
N GLU A 24 -46.69 18.04 -7.24
CA GLU A 24 -46.43 18.93 -6.12
C GLU A 24 -46.23 18.19 -4.79
N GLU A 25 -46.98 17.10 -4.56
CA GLU A 25 -46.81 16.24 -3.39
C GLU A 25 -45.45 15.54 -3.36
N ALA A 26 -44.99 15.02 -4.51
CA ALA A 26 -43.70 14.35 -4.62
C ALA A 26 -42.53 15.35 -4.48
N PHE A 27 -42.71 16.57 -4.98
CA PHE A 27 -41.73 17.64 -4.82
C PHE A 27 -41.64 18.08 -3.35
N ALA A 28 -42.76 18.26 -2.66
CA ALA A 28 -42.81 18.63 -1.24
C ALA A 28 -42.11 17.56 -0.35
N LEU A 29 -42.37 16.27 -0.62
CA LEU A 29 -41.74 15.16 0.08
C LEU A 29 -40.21 15.12 -0.14
N LEU A 30 -39.75 15.51 -1.33
CA LEU A 30 -38.36 15.47 -1.71
C LEU A 30 -37.56 16.64 -1.09
N VAL A 31 -38.19 17.79 -0.88
CA VAL A 31 -37.61 18.96 -0.24
C VAL A 31 -37.69 18.90 1.29
N GLU A 32 -38.52 18.06 1.86
CA GLU A 32 -38.65 17.85 3.32
C GLU A 32 -37.45 17.04 3.89
N ASP A 33 -36.68 16.39 3.01
CA ASP A 33 -35.50 15.60 3.40
C ASP A 33 -34.31 16.55 3.72
N ASP A 34 -33.82 16.50 4.96
CA ASP A 34 -32.77 17.40 5.47
C ASP A 34 -31.42 17.24 4.72
N ASP A 35 -31.22 16.08 4.05
CA ASP A 35 -30.00 15.73 3.32
C ASP A 35 -30.02 16.21 1.85
N VAL A 36 -31.08 16.94 1.44
CA VAL A 36 -31.31 17.36 0.05
C VAL A 36 -31.26 18.86 -0.11
N GLU A 37 -30.35 19.33 -0.95
CA GLU A 37 -30.30 20.72 -1.40
C GLU A 37 -30.81 20.85 -2.83
N VAL A 38 -31.75 21.78 -3.07
CA VAL A 38 -32.28 22.08 -4.41
C VAL A 38 -31.32 23.04 -5.14
N ILE A 39 -30.71 22.55 -6.23
CA ILE A 39 -29.79 23.36 -7.07
C ILE A 39 -30.59 24.16 -8.11
N GLU A 40 -31.53 23.52 -8.81
CA GLU A 40 -32.34 24.13 -9.86
C GLU A 40 -33.76 23.64 -9.76
N HIS A 41 -34.74 24.53 -9.92
CA HIS A 41 -36.16 24.21 -9.88
C HIS A 41 -36.89 24.95 -11.01
N GLU A 42 -37.59 24.18 -11.85
CA GLU A 42 -38.48 24.71 -12.88
C GLU A 42 -39.91 24.15 -12.65
N ALA A 43 -40.91 25.02 -12.59
CA ALA A 43 -42.28 24.63 -12.52
C ALA A 43 -42.99 24.93 -13.87
N ARG A 44 -43.73 23.95 -14.40
CA ARG A 44 -44.54 24.09 -15.61
C ARG A 44 -45.94 23.64 -15.34
N MET A 45 -46.95 24.35 -15.91
CA MET A 45 -48.37 23.90 -15.87
C MET A 45 -48.60 22.92 -17.00
N THR A 46 -49.21 21.77 -16.69
CA THR A 46 -49.62 20.76 -17.64
C THR A 46 -51.09 20.48 -17.49
N ILE A 47 -51.81 20.34 -18.61
CA ILE A 47 -53.21 19.98 -18.63
C ILE A 47 -53.34 18.45 -18.53
N SER A 48 -53.96 17.97 -17.44
CA SER A 48 -54.31 16.57 -17.22
C SER A 48 -55.83 16.38 -17.20
N MET A 49 -56.33 15.21 -17.59
CA MET A 49 -57.75 14.86 -17.50
C MET A 49 -58.00 14.16 -16.14
N ASP A 50 -58.91 14.70 -15.37
CA ASP A 50 -59.40 14.08 -14.16
C ASP A 50 -60.29 12.84 -14.43
N GLU A 51 -60.53 12.01 -13.42
CA GLU A 51 -61.39 10.80 -13.51
C GLU A 51 -62.79 11.08 -14.09
N MET A 52 -63.25 12.33 -14.05
CA MET A 52 -64.52 12.78 -14.60
C MET A 52 -64.40 13.35 -16.04
N GLY A 53 -63.19 13.33 -16.65
CA GLY A 53 -62.97 13.83 -18.00
C GLY A 53 -62.89 15.35 -18.13
N MET A 54 -62.70 16.09 -17.01
CA MET A 54 -62.49 17.54 -17.05
C MET A 54 -61.00 17.85 -17.14
N GLU A 55 -60.65 18.87 -17.92
CA GLU A 55 -59.27 19.39 -18.00
C GLU A 55 -58.94 20.15 -16.74
N VAL A 56 -57.91 19.67 -16.04
CA VAL A 56 -57.37 20.31 -14.82
C VAL A 56 -55.93 20.67 -15.08
N GLU A 57 -55.56 21.92 -14.81
CA GLU A 57 -54.18 22.37 -14.87
C GLU A 57 -53.46 21.94 -13.57
N LEU A 58 -52.45 21.08 -13.71
CA LEU A 58 -51.63 20.63 -12.61
C LEU A 58 -50.21 21.15 -12.77
N PRO A 59 -49.59 21.66 -11.71
CA PRO A 59 -48.17 22.02 -11.73
C PRO A 59 -47.31 20.76 -11.78
N ILE A 60 -46.36 20.77 -12.69
CA ILE A 60 -45.31 19.73 -12.79
C ILE A 60 -43.96 20.40 -12.53
N HIS A 61 -43.18 19.78 -11.66
CA HIS A 61 -41.90 20.27 -11.22
C HIS A 61 -40.76 19.45 -11.86
N SER A 62 -39.75 20.15 -12.38
CA SER A 62 -38.48 19.57 -12.75
C SER A 62 -37.43 20.13 -11.80
N VAL A 63 -36.73 19.24 -11.09
CA VAL A 63 -35.83 19.64 -9.99
C VAL A 63 -34.51 18.91 -10.16
N LYS A 64 -33.44 19.67 -9.99
CA LYS A 64 -32.09 19.14 -9.82
C LYS A 64 -31.68 19.31 -8.37
N ILE A 65 -31.42 18.21 -7.71
CA ILE A 65 -31.07 18.17 -6.30
C ILE A 65 -29.65 17.66 -6.11
N SER A 66 -29.03 18.13 -5.06
CA SER A 66 -27.82 17.60 -4.49
C SER A 66 -28.20 16.85 -3.21
N ARG A 67 -27.91 15.56 -3.16
CA ARG A 67 -28.12 14.74 -1.97
C ARG A 67 -26.78 14.36 -1.39
N THR A 68 -26.56 14.69 -0.12
CA THR A 68 -25.35 14.35 0.61
C THR A 68 -25.64 13.17 1.53
N GLU A 69 -25.03 12.04 1.25
CA GLU A 69 -25.15 10.84 2.06
C GLU A 69 -23.80 10.48 2.68
N MET A 70 -23.82 10.04 3.93
CA MET A 70 -22.65 9.46 4.57
C MET A 70 -22.50 8.01 4.13
N LYS A 71 -21.49 7.73 3.28
CA LYS A 71 -21.19 6.35 2.86
C LYS A 71 -20.02 5.81 3.66
N GLY A 72 -20.28 4.68 4.33
CA GLY A 72 -19.23 3.91 5.00
C GLY A 72 -18.60 2.91 4.05
N GLU A 73 -17.28 2.95 3.90
CA GLU A 73 -16.50 2.02 3.10
C GLU A 73 -15.47 1.28 3.97
N LEU A 74 -15.41 -0.05 3.81
CA LEU A 74 -14.37 -0.85 4.44
C LEU A 74 -13.12 -0.80 3.57
N ARG A 75 -12.02 -0.27 4.11
CA ARG A 75 -10.73 -0.20 3.42
C ARG A 75 -9.73 -1.16 4.03
N MET A 76 -8.86 -1.70 3.19
CA MET A 76 -7.73 -2.53 3.58
C MET A 76 -6.46 -1.97 2.97
N GLU A 77 -5.46 -1.75 3.81
CA GLU A 77 -4.13 -1.29 3.41
C GLU A 77 -3.09 -2.31 3.82
N SER A 78 -2.10 -2.54 2.96
CA SER A 78 -0.99 -3.42 3.29
C SER A 78 -0.01 -2.70 4.20
N VAL A 79 0.34 -3.33 5.32
CA VAL A 79 1.30 -2.79 6.29
C VAL A 79 2.66 -3.42 6.03
N PRO A 80 3.71 -2.59 5.81
CA PRO A 80 5.08 -3.08 5.71
C PRO A 80 5.51 -3.77 7.00
N PRO A 81 6.29 -4.88 6.93
CA PRO A 81 6.71 -5.60 8.12
C PRO A 81 7.54 -4.77 9.09
N GLU A 82 8.28 -3.77 8.61
CA GLU A 82 9.08 -2.83 9.37
C GLU A 82 8.27 -1.85 10.23
N GLU A 83 7.03 -1.60 9.84
CA GLU A 83 6.12 -0.71 10.55
C GLU A 83 5.26 -1.44 11.59
N PHE A 84 5.26 -2.77 11.54
CA PHE A 84 4.40 -3.60 12.38
C PHE A 84 5.19 -4.30 13.48
N PHE A 85 4.74 -4.14 14.71
CA PHE A 85 5.34 -4.74 15.88
C PHE A 85 4.33 -5.57 16.65
N VAL A 86 4.74 -6.74 17.08
CA VAL A 86 3.95 -7.65 17.89
C VAL A 86 4.84 -8.29 18.98
N ASN A 87 4.26 -8.68 20.10
CA ASN A 87 5.03 -9.36 21.12
C ASN A 87 5.60 -10.70 20.63
N ARG A 88 6.84 -10.98 20.99
CA ARG A 88 7.64 -12.10 20.46
C ARG A 88 6.99 -13.47 20.60
N ASP A 89 6.26 -13.69 21.70
CA ASP A 89 5.67 -14.99 22.02
C ASP A 89 4.28 -15.18 21.42
N CYS A 90 3.82 -14.21 20.63
CA CYS A 90 2.50 -14.19 20.00
C CYS A 90 2.46 -15.15 18.79
N ARG A 91 1.35 -15.86 18.62
CA ARG A 91 1.08 -16.75 17.48
C ARG A 91 -0.11 -16.29 16.65
N SER A 92 -1.06 -15.65 17.34
CA SER A 92 -2.28 -15.09 16.75
C SER A 92 -2.60 -13.76 17.39
N PHE A 93 -3.48 -12.97 16.81
CA PHE A 93 -3.95 -11.72 17.41
C PHE A 93 -4.71 -11.96 18.73
N ASP A 94 -5.30 -13.13 18.92
CA ASP A 94 -5.99 -13.48 20.16
C ASP A 94 -5.03 -13.60 21.35
N ASP A 95 -3.80 -14.09 21.09
CA ASP A 95 -2.75 -14.23 22.07
C ASP A 95 -1.93 -12.94 22.25
N ALA A 96 -2.15 -11.95 21.38
CA ALA A 96 -1.40 -10.71 21.40
C ALA A 96 -1.82 -9.84 22.60
N TYR A 97 -0.85 -9.44 23.41
CA TYR A 97 -1.08 -8.43 24.44
C TYR A 97 -0.52 -7.05 24.06
N VAL A 98 0.34 -6.99 23.04
CA VAL A 98 0.82 -5.74 22.41
C VAL A 98 0.91 -5.95 20.91
N VAL A 99 0.24 -5.08 20.16
CA VAL A 99 0.39 -4.92 18.72
C VAL A 99 0.57 -3.45 18.45
N ALA A 100 1.55 -3.07 17.65
CA ALA A 100 1.77 -1.67 17.32
C ALA A 100 2.02 -1.49 15.81
N HIS A 101 1.51 -0.41 15.29
CA HIS A 101 1.76 0.08 13.93
C HIS A 101 2.41 1.45 14.04
N ARG A 102 3.51 1.61 13.35
CA ARG A 102 4.36 2.77 13.42
C ARG A 102 4.50 3.38 12.03
N THR A 103 4.06 4.61 11.87
CA THR A 103 4.04 5.29 10.58
C THR A 103 4.38 6.77 10.74
N ASP A 104 4.87 7.38 9.68
CA ASP A 104 5.06 8.83 9.63
C ASP A 104 3.80 9.49 9.06
N MET A 105 3.29 10.50 9.78
CA MET A 105 2.13 11.28 9.40
C MET A 105 2.50 12.77 9.31
N ARG A 106 1.76 13.53 8.53
CA ARG A 106 1.96 14.97 8.45
C ARG A 106 1.33 15.68 9.63
N VAL A 107 1.99 16.75 10.10
CA VAL A 107 1.46 17.58 11.18
C VAL A 107 0.06 18.10 10.84
N GLY A 108 -0.17 18.51 9.57
CA GLY A 108 -1.48 18.99 9.12
C GLY A 108 -2.60 17.98 9.29
N ASP A 109 -2.35 16.71 8.95
CA ASP A 109 -3.34 15.62 9.08
C ASP A 109 -3.70 15.35 10.55
N LEU A 110 -2.71 15.42 11.43
CA LEU A 110 -2.92 15.25 12.87
C LEU A 110 -3.70 16.43 13.50
N VAL A 111 -3.46 17.63 13.03
CA VAL A 111 -4.24 18.81 13.45
C VAL A 111 -5.70 18.71 12.96
N GLU A 112 -5.92 18.19 11.76
CA GLU A 112 -7.27 17.94 11.24
C GLU A 112 -7.98 16.85 12.08
N MET A 113 -7.26 15.88 12.62
CA MET A 113 -7.78 14.90 13.60
C MET A 113 -8.11 15.53 14.97
N GLY A 114 -7.72 16.79 15.22
CA GLY A 114 -8.06 17.55 16.43
C GLY A 114 -6.94 17.67 17.45
N PHE A 115 -5.71 17.28 17.11
CA PHE A 115 -4.55 17.46 18.00
C PHE A 115 -3.99 18.88 17.97
N ASP A 116 -3.36 19.28 19.08
CA ASP A 116 -2.76 20.60 19.20
C ASP A 116 -1.47 20.71 18.36
N PHE A 117 -1.43 21.72 17.48
CA PHE A 117 -0.28 22.00 16.60
C PHE A 117 1.03 22.16 17.38
N ASP A 118 1.02 22.87 18.53
CA ASP A 118 2.23 23.10 19.31
C ASP A 118 2.82 21.82 19.91
N VAL A 119 1.99 20.86 20.25
CA VAL A 119 2.42 19.54 20.76
C VAL A 119 3.02 18.72 19.64
N ILE A 120 2.32 18.64 18.48
CA ILE A 120 2.70 17.75 17.37
C ILE A 120 3.93 18.26 16.63
N SER A 121 4.05 19.58 16.42
CA SER A 121 5.19 20.18 15.70
C SER A 121 6.55 19.92 16.37
N ASN A 122 6.55 19.65 17.69
CA ASN A 122 7.73 19.31 18.46
C ASN A 122 8.11 17.82 18.39
N LEU A 123 7.25 16.96 17.85
CA LEU A 123 7.54 15.55 17.68
C LEU A 123 8.61 15.32 16.61
N THR A 124 9.34 14.22 16.77
CA THR A 124 10.37 13.81 15.82
C THR A 124 9.82 12.77 14.84
N PRO A 125 10.27 12.77 13.57
CA PRO A 125 9.96 11.69 12.64
C PRO A 125 10.55 10.37 13.14
N ILE A 126 10.05 9.26 12.61
CA ILE A 126 10.62 7.94 12.86
C ILE A 126 11.94 7.85 12.11
N ASP A 127 13.03 7.78 12.84
CA ASP A 127 14.34 7.57 12.24
C ASP A 127 14.49 6.09 11.83
N GLY A 128 14.36 5.82 10.53
CA GLY A 128 14.50 4.46 9.97
C GLY A 128 15.90 3.86 10.12
N THR A 129 16.87 4.64 10.61
CA THR A 129 18.28 4.23 10.69
C THR A 129 18.62 3.43 11.95
N ASN A 130 17.74 3.36 12.94
CA ASN A 130 18.04 2.74 14.23
C ASN A 130 17.84 1.23 14.29
N ASP A 131 17.30 0.59 13.27
CA ASP A 131 17.12 -0.86 13.25
C ASP A 131 18.09 -1.52 12.26
N MET A 132 18.59 -2.71 12.62
CA MET A 132 19.58 -3.47 11.81
C MET A 132 19.05 -3.89 10.43
N THR A 133 17.81 -3.57 10.11
CA THR A 133 17.13 -3.80 8.83
C THR A 133 17.27 -2.63 7.84
N GLY A 134 18.00 -1.57 8.19
CA GLY A 134 18.13 -0.37 7.36
C GLY A 134 18.57 -0.63 5.90
N ALA A 135 19.37 -1.69 5.66
CA ALA A 135 19.78 -2.05 4.31
C ALA A 135 18.63 -2.64 3.46
N GLU A 136 17.74 -3.43 4.08
CA GLU A 136 16.58 -4.03 3.40
C GLU A 136 15.48 -2.99 3.15
N VAL A 137 15.32 -2.04 4.07
CA VAL A 137 14.39 -0.91 3.93
C VAL A 137 14.87 0.00 2.81
N LEU A 138 16.16 0.34 2.77
CA LEU A 138 16.78 1.13 1.69
C LEU A 138 16.66 0.46 0.31
N GLU A 139 16.79 -0.87 0.23
CA GLU A 139 16.60 -1.60 -1.04
C GLU A 139 15.13 -1.60 -1.50
N ARG A 140 14.18 -1.59 -0.57
CA ARG A 140 12.74 -1.58 -0.88
C ARG A 140 12.23 -0.18 -1.25
N GLN A 141 12.66 0.84 -0.54
CA GLN A 141 12.28 2.23 -0.80
C GLN A 141 12.94 2.80 -2.06
N GLY A 142 13.95 2.10 -2.60
CA GLY A 142 14.75 2.59 -3.69
C GLY A 142 15.67 3.72 -3.23
N TYR A 143 16.41 4.28 -4.17
CA TYR A 143 17.17 5.52 -3.96
C TYR A 143 16.21 6.72 -4.08
N GLU A 144 15.18 6.81 -3.23
CA GLU A 144 14.57 8.11 -3.01
C GLU A 144 15.64 8.95 -2.31
N GLU A 145 16.17 9.91 -3.06
CA GLU A 145 17.05 10.93 -2.52
C GLU A 145 16.39 11.50 -1.28
N ASP A 146 17.13 11.51 -0.19
CA ASP A 146 16.77 12.14 1.07
C ASP A 146 16.16 13.52 0.77
N LEU A 147 14.85 13.59 0.70
CA LEU A 147 14.11 14.85 0.65
C LEU A 147 14.10 15.52 2.04
N SER A 148 15.16 15.28 2.80
CA SER A 148 15.37 15.85 4.13
C SER A 148 15.65 17.36 4.14
N ASP A 149 15.66 18.02 2.97
CA ASP A 149 15.57 19.49 2.87
C ASP A 149 14.13 20.01 3.15
N GLU A 150 13.33 19.24 3.89
CA GLU A 150 11.99 19.61 4.34
C GLU A 150 11.97 20.77 5.34
N ASP A 151 13.11 21.20 5.85
CA ASP A 151 13.23 22.35 6.76
C ASP A 151 12.79 23.70 6.13
N GLU A 152 12.62 23.76 4.81
CA GLU A 152 12.12 24.96 4.10
C GLU A 152 10.63 24.90 3.74
N LEU A 153 9.96 23.77 3.99
CA LEU A 153 8.54 23.59 3.71
C LEU A 153 7.67 24.16 4.85
N ASP A 154 6.40 24.35 4.54
CA ASP A 154 5.37 24.75 5.51
C ASP A 154 5.40 23.79 6.72
N PRO A 155 5.45 24.28 7.96
CA PRO A 155 5.46 23.47 9.17
C PRO A 155 4.33 22.43 9.25
N SER A 156 3.20 22.68 8.58
CA SER A 156 2.08 21.73 8.48
C SER A 156 2.41 20.49 7.67
N MET A 157 3.40 20.55 6.78
CA MET A 157 3.84 19.47 5.91
C MET A 157 4.94 18.60 6.54
N LYS A 158 5.48 19.00 7.68
CA LYS A 158 6.50 18.26 8.41
C LYS A 158 5.97 16.87 8.77
N LEU A 159 6.79 15.84 8.51
CA LEU A 159 6.52 14.46 8.93
C LEU A 159 6.88 14.27 10.41
N VAL A 160 6.01 13.58 11.12
CA VAL A 160 6.21 13.20 12.52
C VAL A 160 5.85 11.74 12.71
N GLY A 161 6.63 11.03 13.52
CA GLY A 161 6.42 9.63 13.78
C GLY A 161 5.24 9.40 14.72
N ILE A 162 4.28 8.60 14.29
CA ILE A 162 3.12 8.18 15.08
C ILE A 162 3.15 6.68 15.27
N THR A 163 2.86 6.24 16.47
CA THR A 163 2.73 4.82 16.82
C THR A 163 1.35 4.57 17.40
N GLU A 164 0.56 3.79 16.69
CA GLU A 164 -0.69 3.22 17.20
C GLU A 164 -0.38 1.90 17.91
N ALA A 165 -0.59 1.83 19.22
CA ALA A 165 -0.35 0.64 19.99
C ALA A 165 -1.65 0.09 20.60
N TYR A 166 -1.93 -1.16 20.31
CA TYR A 166 -3.06 -1.91 20.86
C TYR A 166 -2.55 -2.80 21.97
N MET A 167 -2.93 -2.49 23.21
CA MET A 167 -2.43 -3.20 24.39
C MET A 167 -3.57 -3.61 25.33
N ARG A 168 -3.43 -4.80 25.93
CA ARG A 168 -4.34 -5.26 26.99
C ARG A 168 -3.82 -4.78 28.34
N MET A 169 -4.53 -3.87 28.97
CA MET A 169 -4.16 -3.30 30.26
C MET A 169 -5.36 -3.22 31.20
N ASP A 170 -5.10 -3.34 32.50
CA ASP A 170 -6.08 -3.06 33.55
C ASP A 170 -5.83 -1.66 34.10
N ILE A 171 -6.43 -0.65 33.47
CA ILE A 171 -6.31 0.76 33.90
C ILE A 171 -7.19 1.02 35.11
N ASP A 172 -8.33 0.34 35.22
CA ASP A 172 -9.33 0.55 36.25
C ASP A 172 -9.02 -0.23 37.58
N GLY A 173 -8.00 -1.08 37.59
CA GLY A 173 -7.61 -1.87 38.74
C GLY A 173 -8.61 -2.98 39.11
N THR A 174 -9.40 -3.44 38.13
CA THR A 174 -10.42 -4.50 38.31
C THR A 174 -9.83 -5.90 38.32
N GLY A 175 -8.56 -6.07 37.89
CA GLY A 175 -7.89 -7.35 37.72
C GLY A 175 -8.20 -8.02 36.39
N VAL A 176 -8.99 -7.37 35.48
CA VAL A 176 -9.34 -7.87 34.15
C VAL A 176 -8.73 -6.94 33.11
N PRO A 177 -7.79 -7.41 32.26
CA PRO A 177 -7.20 -6.57 31.22
C PRO A 177 -8.21 -6.33 30.09
N VAL A 178 -8.42 -5.06 29.76
CA VAL A 178 -9.22 -4.60 28.62
C VAL A 178 -8.29 -4.13 27.51
N LEU A 179 -8.73 -4.28 26.27
CA LEU A 179 -7.96 -3.81 25.11
C LEU A 179 -8.12 -2.29 24.98
N TYR A 180 -7.00 -1.59 24.88
CA TYR A 180 -6.95 -0.16 24.62
C TYR A 180 -6.10 0.13 23.39
N LYS A 181 -6.52 1.13 22.63
CA LYS A 181 -5.74 1.78 21.58
C LYS A 181 -5.04 2.98 22.21
N PHE A 182 -3.74 3.04 22.07
CA PHE A 182 -2.89 4.17 22.46
C PHE A 182 -2.32 4.81 21.23
N LEU A 183 -2.39 6.13 21.13
CA LEU A 183 -1.72 6.91 20.12
C LEU A 183 -0.53 7.61 20.75
N CYS A 184 0.66 7.31 20.27
CA CYS A 184 1.91 7.85 20.78
C CYS A 184 2.66 8.58 19.66
N GLY A 185 3.29 9.71 20.01
CA GLY A 185 4.04 10.54 19.07
C GLY A 185 5.54 10.50 19.31
N GLY A 186 6.29 10.65 18.22
CA GLY A 186 7.74 10.77 18.20
C GLY A 186 8.51 9.51 18.62
N THR A 187 9.82 9.61 18.62
CA THR A 187 10.72 8.53 19.05
C THR A 187 10.69 8.28 20.56
N ALA A 188 10.21 9.23 21.36
CA ALA A 188 10.04 9.11 22.81
C ALA A 188 8.72 8.45 23.21
N TYR A 189 7.84 8.14 22.26
CA TYR A 189 6.52 7.57 22.49
C TYR A 189 5.66 8.39 23.45
N GLU A 190 5.61 9.71 23.23
CA GLU A 190 4.77 10.58 24.04
C GLU A 190 3.29 10.24 23.81
N LEU A 191 2.57 9.99 24.89
CA LEU A 191 1.16 9.63 24.82
C LEU A 191 0.33 10.85 24.36
N LEU A 192 -0.31 10.73 23.22
CA LEU A 192 -1.20 11.76 22.66
C LEU A 192 -2.65 11.51 23.04
N ASP A 193 -3.11 10.25 22.90
CA ASP A 193 -4.48 9.86 23.20
C ASP A 193 -4.58 8.37 23.53
N TYR A 194 -5.66 7.97 24.21
CA TYR A 194 -5.97 6.56 24.43
C TYR A 194 -7.49 6.35 24.51
N MET A 195 -7.96 5.23 23.98
CA MET A 195 -9.36 4.84 24.02
C MET A 195 -9.52 3.33 24.17
N PRO A 196 -10.61 2.86 24.80
CA PRO A 196 -10.93 1.44 24.80
C PRO A 196 -11.27 0.99 23.36
N CYS A 197 -10.88 -0.23 23.02
CA CYS A 197 -11.08 -0.81 21.70
C CYS A 197 -11.61 -2.24 21.84
N ASP A 198 -12.53 -2.65 20.98
CA ASP A 198 -13.09 -4.00 21.03
C ASP A 198 -12.20 -5.02 20.32
N GLU A 199 -11.59 -4.64 19.20
CA GLU A 199 -10.81 -5.54 18.34
C GLU A 199 -9.54 -4.86 17.82
N ILE A 200 -8.54 -5.68 17.48
CA ILE A 200 -7.30 -5.24 16.82
C ILE A 200 -7.57 -5.17 15.31
N PRO A 201 -7.43 -4.01 14.64
CA PRO A 201 -7.84 -3.82 13.25
C PRO A 201 -6.80 -4.32 12.24
N PHE A 202 -6.11 -5.41 12.55
CA PHE A 202 -5.12 -6.01 11.66
C PHE A 202 -5.51 -7.42 11.27
N ALA A 203 -5.28 -7.76 10.00
CA ALA A 203 -5.44 -9.10 9.47
C ALA A 203 -4.10 -9.66 9.01
N LYS A 204 -3.85 -10.92 9.33
CA LYS A 204 -2.63 -11.65 8.97
C LYS A 204 -2.92 -12.60 7.81
N PHE A 205 -2.09 -12.55 6.78
CA PHE A 205 -2.16 -13.43 5.62
C PHE A 205 -0.92 -14.31 5.56
N GLU A 206 -1.13 -15.62 5.54
CA GLU A 206 -0.06 -16.60 5.42
C GLU A 206 -0.37 -17.57 4.29
N VAL A 207 0.65 -17.89 3.49
CA VAL A 207 0.54 -18.89 2.42
C VAL A 207 0.83 -20.26 3.00
N ASP A 208 1.91 -20.39 3.77
CA ASP A 208 2.33 -21.62 4.44
C ASP A 208 2.67 -21.29 5.90
N PRO A 209 1.75 -21.60 6.85
CA PRO A 209 1.95 -21.28 8.25
C PRO A 209 3.02 -22.15 8.88
N GLU A 210 4.00 -21.53 9.52
CA GLU A 210 4.98 -22.25 10.33
C GLU A 210 4.45 -22.45 11.76
N PRO A 211 4.46 -23.71 12.27
CA PRO A 211 4.02 -23.97 13.63
C PRO A 211 4.86 -23.21 14.65
N HIS A 212 4.18 -22.53 15.58
CA HIS A 212 4.81 -21.81 16.69
C HIS A 212 5.59 -20.54 16.31
N SER A 213 5.44 -20.07 15.07
CA SER A 213 6.02 -18.81 14.58
C SER A 213 4.93 -17.80 14.26
N TRP A 214 5.24 -16.50 14.41
CA TRP A 214 4.36 -15.45 13.93
C TRP A 214 4.39 -15.34 12.40
N TYR A 215 5.56 -15.51 11.81
CA TYR A 215 5.72 -15.45 10.35
C TYR A 215 5.80 -16.87 9.77
N GLY A 216 4.96 -17.16 8.78
CA GLY A 216 5.04 -18.36 7.97
C GLY A 216 5.98 -18.15 6.76
N HIS A 217 6.18 -19.22 5.99
CA HIS A 217 6.99 -19.18 4.79
C HIS A 217 6.31 -18.42 3.64
N SER A 218 7.13 -17.68 2.89
CA SER A 218 6.68 -17.04 1.66
C SER A 218 6.75 -18.00 0.48
N VAL A 219 5.99 -17.74 -0.58
CA VAL A 219 6.12 -18.52 -1.83
C VAL A 219 7.53 -18.42 -2.40
N SER A 220 8.18 -17.26 -2.24
CA SER A 220 9.55 -17.05 -2.71
C SER A 220 10.54 -17.96 -1.99
N GLU A 221 10.44 -18.12 -0.67
CA GLU A 221 11.28 -19.05 0.10
C GLU A 221 11.08 -20.51 -0.32
N LEU A 222 9.85 -20.91 -0.60
CA LEU A 222 9.54 -22.29 -1.04
C LEU A 222 10.17 -22.64 -2.39
N ILE A 223 10.27 -21.67 -3.32
CA ILE A 223 10.79 -21.89 -4.66
C ILE A 223 12.26 -21.44 -4.83
N GLU A 224 12.89 -20.86 -3.82
CA GLU A 224 14.25 -20.32 -3.88
C GLU A 224 15.26 -21.37 -4.39
N ASN A 225 15.26 -22.57 -3.81
CA ASN A 225 16.17 -23.63 -4.20
C ASN A 225 15.98 -24.07 -5.66
N ASP A 226 14.72 -24.14 -6.12
CA ASP A 226 14.39 -24.52 -7.49
C ASP A 226 14.82 -23.42 -8.48
N GLN A 227 14.65 -22.16 -8.11
CA GLN A 227 15.07 -21.02 -8.91
C GLN A 227 16.58 -20.94 -9.01
N ASP A 228 17.32 -21.19 -7.93
CA ASP A 228 18.78 -21.23 -7.93
C ASP A 228 19.32 -22.37 -8.81
N ALA A 229 18.71 -23.54 -8.71
CA ALA A 229 19.05 -24.66 -9.59
C ALA A 229 18.79 -24.33 -11.06
N ALA A 230 17.62 -23.77 -11.39
CA ALA A 230 17.27 -23.35 -12.75
C ALA A 230 18.24 -22.28 -13.28
N THR A 231 18.58 -21.29 -12.46
CA THR A 231 19.53 -20.23 -12.80
C THR A 231 20.93 -20.79 -13.05
N SER A 232 21.39 -21.69 -12.22
CA SER A 232 22.69 -22.36 -12.38
C SER A 232 22.77 -23.16 -13.68
N ILE A 233 21.72 -23.94 -13.99
CA ILE A 233 21.62 -24.70 -15.24
C ILE A 233 21.62 -23.75 -16.44
N LEU A 234 20.83 -22.68 -16.42
CA LEU A 234 20.77 -21.72 -17.50
C LEU A 234 22.12 -21.05 -17.75
N ARG A 235 22.81 -20.62 -16.67
CA ARG A 235 24.19 -20.07 -16.78
C ARG A 235 25.15 -21.07 -17.40
N GLY A 236 25.10 -22.34 -16.97
CA GLY A 236 25.93 -23.40 -17.53
C GLY A 236 25.67 -23.66 -19.02
N ILE A 237 24.42 -23.57 -19.47
CA ILE A 237 24.05 -23.66 -20.90
C ILE A 237 24.61 -22.47 -21.67
N LEU A 238 24.44 -21.24 -21.16
CA LEU A 238 24.95 -20.02 -21.82
C LEU A 238 26.47 -20.04 -21.91
N ASP A 239 27.17 -20.46 -20.86
CA ASP A 239 28.62 -20.60 -20.85
C ASP A 239 29.07 -21.65 -21.87
N ASN A 240 28.38 -22.78 -21.95
CA ASN A 240 28.67 -23.82 -22.95
C ASN A 240 28.49 -23.31 -24.39
N VAL A 241 27.39 -22.57 -24.64
CA VAL A 241 27.17 -21.91 -25.94
C VAL A 241 28.26 -20.91 -26.24
N ALA A 242 28.67 -20.09 -25.28
CA ALA A 242 29.74 -19.11 -25.45
C ALA A 242 31.09 -19.81 -25.73
N MET A 243 31.41 -20.89 -25.03
CA MET A 243 32.62 -21.68 -25.26
C MET A 243 32.58 -22.43 -26.61
N THR A 244 31.40 -22.87 -27.05
CA THR A 244 31.26 -23.55 -28.35
C THR A 244 31.39 -22.57 -29.50
N ASN A 245 30.86 -21.36 -29.36
CA ASN A 245 30.93 -20.32 -30.38
C ASN A 245 32.35 -19.68 -30.46
N ASN A 246 33.04 -19.60 -29.32
CA ASN A 246 34.38 -19.06 -29.22
C ASN A 246 35.35 -20.10 -28.61
N PRO A 247 35.64 -21.22 -29.31
CA PRO A 247 36.47 -22.26 -28.76
C PRO A 247 37.92 -21.75 -28.58
N ARG A 248 38.55 -22.16 -27.48
CA ARG A 248 39.99 -21.95 -27.31
C ARG A 248 40.77 -22.84 -28.28
N ILE A 249 41.48 -22.23 -29.18
CA ILE A 249 42.29 -22.95 -30.17
C ILE A 249 43.75 -22.91 -29.73
N GLY A 250 44.37 -24.07 -29.59
CA GLY A 250 45.83 -24.17 -29.40
C GLY A 250 46.54 -24.02 -30.73
N ILE A 251 47.45 -23.06 -30.86
CA ILE A 251 48.22 -22.82 -32.08
C ILE A 251 49.67 -23.17 -31.81
N VAL A 252 50.26 -23.97 -32.72
CA VAL A 252 51.74 -24.22 -32.72
C VAL A 252 52.38 -22.99 -33.33
N ASP A 253 53.33 -22.38 -32.59
CA ASP A 253 54.03 -21.17 -33.02
C ASP A 253 54.74 -21.39 -34.36
N GLY A 254 54.54 -20.46 -35.30
CA GLY A 254 55.09 -20.50 -36.66
C GLY A 254 54.40 -21.44 -37.67
N ALA A 255 53.38 -22.21 -37.24
CA ALA A 255 52.64 -23.12 -38.14
C ALA A 255 51.38 -22.49 -38.78
N VAL A 256 50.80 -21.48 -38.13
CA VAL A 256 49.54 -20.85 -38.54
C VAL A 256 49.70 -19.34 -38.57
N ASN A 257 49.03 -18.66 -39.49
CA ASN A 257 48.96 -17.20 -39.50
C ASN A 257 47.97 -16.74 -38.42
N ILE A 258 48.49 -16.05 -37.40
CA ILE A 258 47.70 -15.59 -36.24
C ILE A 258 46.59 -14.61 -36.66
N ASP A 259 46.84 -13.75 -37.63
CA ASP A 259 45.86 -12.78 -38.14
C ASP A 259 44.62 -13.46 -38.76
N ASP A 260 44.84 -14.61 -39.46
CA ASP A 260 43.73 -15.38 -40.04
C ASP A 260 42.90 -16.10 -38.96
N VAL A 261 43.51 -16.49 -37.83
CA VAL A 261 42.84 -17.12 -36.68
C VAL A 261 42.06 -16.10 -35.87
N LEU A 262 42.52 -14.88 -35.77
CA LEU A 262 41.87 -13.78 -35.09
C LEU A 262 40.68 -13.20 -35.90
N ASN A 263 40.61 -13.51 -37.20
CA ASN A 263 39.50 -13.10 -38.05
C ASN A 263 38.26 -13.95 -37.72
N ASN A 264 37.29 -13.34 -37.06
CA ASN A 264 36.06 -14.00 -36.57
C ASN A 264 34.91 -14.01 -37.60
N GLU A 265 35.20 -13.81 -38.90
CA GLU A 265 34.23 -13.87 -39.97
C GLU A 265 33.78 -15.32 -40.24
N ILE A 266 32.48 -15.52 -40.40
CA ILE A 266 31.90 -16.84 -40.71
C ILE A 266 32.44 -17.32 -42.06
N GLY A 267 33.19 -18.43 -42.05
CA GLY A 267 33.77 -18.99 -43.26
C GLY A 267 35.16 -18.43 -43.65
N ALA A 268 35.81 -17.65 -42.77
CA ALA A 268 37.17 -17.17 -42.98
C ALA A 268 38.15 -18.33 -43.18
N LEU A 269 39.10 -18.19 -44.13
CA LEU A 269 40.10 -19.18 -44.44
C LEU A 269 41.32 -18.98 -43.55
N VAL A 270 41.74 -20.03 -42.85
CA VAL A 270 42.95 -20.04 -42.02
C VAL A 270 44.12 -20.68 -42.82
N ARG A 271 45.15 -19.92 -43.08
CA ARG A 271 46.38 -20.40 -43.78
C ARG A 271 47.27 -21.10 -42.76
N MET A 272 47.59 -22.39 -43.03
CA MET A 272 48.48 -23.17 -42.19
C MET A 272 49.58 -23.85 -42.99
N ARG A 273 50.75 -24.00 -42.40
CA ARG A 273 51.85 -24.71 -42.98
C ARG A 273 51.78 -26.21 -42.60
N ILE A 274 51.44 -27.04 -43.57
CA ILE A 274 51.45 -28.49 -43.35
C ILE A 274 52.86 -29.00 -43.40
N GLY A 275 53.39 -29.53 -42.31
CA GLY A 275 54.68 -30.17 -42.28
C GLY A 275 54.71 -31.34 -43.26
N ARG A 276 55.85 -31.51 -44.02
CA ARG A 276 56.06 -32.70 -44.85
C ARG A 276 56.09 -33.92 -43.97
N ALA A 277 55.18 -34.89 -44.23
CA ALA A 277 55.30 -36.20 -43.70
C ALA A 277 56.61 -36.84 -44.26
N HIS A 278 57.59 -37.12 -43.40
CA HIS A 278 58.69 -37.98 -43.77
C HIS A 278 58.06 -39.40 -43.90
N VAL A 279 58.11 -39.91 -45.13
CA VAL A 279 57.88 -41.34 -45.45
C VAL A 279 59.15 -42.09 -45.09
#